data_5cc8b6ad661a42007bc94d6e2e27fd50
#
_entry.id   5cc8b6ad661a42007bc94d6e2e27fd50
#
_cell.length_a   1.000
_cell.length_b   1.000
_cell.length_c   1.000
_cell.angle_alpha   90.00
_cell.angle_beta   90.00
_cell.angle_gamma   90.00
#
_symmetry.space_group_name_H-M   'P 1'
#
loop_
_entity.id
_entity.type
_entity.pdbx_description
1 polymer ?
#
loop_
_entity_poly.entity_id
_entity_poly.type
_entity_poly.pdbx_seq_one_letter_code
_entity_poly.pdbx_strand_id
1 'polypeptide(L)'
;NFLHKLRDICTERGILLIFDEMWTGFRLSVGGAQEYFGVKADLACYSKAVANGMPLSILTGRKDVMKLLEHDVFFYTTFGGEALSLAAALATIHVLREKNVPAFLASQGDKLLHGYNEICEDFSITFTRCTGLGCRSMVQFDATGLVTALEMKTYVQQELLRYGILWTGFHNMCYSHTDKDIKNTLA
;
A
#
# COMPACT_ATOMS: atom_id res chain seq x y z
N ASN A 1 -11.98 2.59 17.01
CA ASN A 1 -11.08 2.23 15.94
C ASN A 1 -10.76 0.73 16.00
N PHE A 2 -10.88 0.01 14.87
CA PHE A 2 -10.71 -1.45 14.78
C PHE A 2 -9.31 -1.91 15.25
N LEU A 3 -8.24 -1.29 14.74
CA LEU A 3 -6.86 -1.70 15.06
C LEU A 3 -6.50 -1.52 16.53
N HIS A 4 -6.98 -0.45 17.17
CA HIS A 4 -6.76 -0.24 18.60
C HIS A 4 -7.46 -1.32 19.43
N LYS A 5 -8.73 -1.61 19.14
CA LYS A 5 -9.47 -2.70 19.81
C LYS A 5 -8.79 -4.07 19.62
N LEU A 6 -8.27 -4.33 18.40
CA LEU A 6 -7.53 -5.55 18.12
C LEU A 6 -6.25 -5.63 18.97
N ARG A 7 -5.50 -4.53 19.07
CA ARG A 7 -4.31 -4.46 19.93
C ARG A 7 -4.65 -4.72 21.41
N ASP A 8 -5.74 -4.11 21.89
CA ASP A 8 -6.18 -4.28 23.28
C ASP A 8 -6.51 -5.74 23.58
N ILE A 9 -7.33 -6.38 22.73
CA ILE A 9 -7.70 -7.80 22.86
C ILE A 9 -6.46 -8.70 22.81
N CYS A 10 -5.54 -8.47 21.89
CA CYS A 10 -4.31 -9.25 21.80
C CYS A 10 -3.46 -9.11 23.09
N THR A 11 -3.39 -7.89 23.64
CA THR A 11 -2.67 -7.63 24.88
C THR A 11 -3.31 -8.35 26.08
N GLU A 12 -4.63 -8.22 26.23
CA GLU A 12 -5.38 -8.85 27.31
C GLU A 12 -5.32 -10.39 27.29
N ARG A 13 -5.26 -10.96 26.08
CA ARG A 13 -5.23 -12.39 25.87
C ARG A 13 -3.84 -13.01 25.74
N GLY A 14 -2.77 -12.21 25.80
CA GLY A 14 -1.40 -12.69 25.60
C GLY A 14 -1.15 -13.21 24.17
N ILE A 15 -1.86 -12.67 23.17
CA ILE A 15 -1.74 -13.06 21.77
C ILE A 15 -0.77 -12.10 21.08
N LEU A 16 0.17 -12.64 20.30
CA LEU A 16 1.06 -11.82 19.47
C LEU A 16 0.29 -11.21 18.28
N LEU A 17 0.34 -9.90 18.17
CA LEU A 17 -0.19 -9.18 17.01
C LEU A 17 0.91 -9.01 15.97
N ILE A 18 0.68 -9.54 14.77
CA ILE A 18 1.61 -9.46 13.64
C ILE A 18 1.00 -8.59 12.55
N PHE A 19 1.72 -7.56 12.12
CA PHE A 19 1.34 -6.75 10.97
C PHE A 19 2.07 -7.20 9.71
N ASP A 20 1.29 -7.56 8.69
CA ASP A 20 1.79 -7.68 7.33
C ASP A 20 1.88 -6.28 6.70
N GLU A 21 3.08 -5.72 6.74
CA GLU A 21 3.40 -4.41 6.16
C GLU A 21 4.02 -4.53 4.75
N MET A 22 3.82 -5.65 4.08
CA MET A 22 4.37 -5.89 2.73
C MET A 22 3.88 -4.89 1.69
N TRP A 23 2.70 -4.30 1.91
CA TRP A 23 2.09 -3.28 1.05
C TRP A 23 2.01 -1.91 1.70
N THR A 24 1.81 -1.85 2.98
CA THR A 24 1.57 -0.63 3.75
C THR A 24 2.87 0.01 4.23
N GLY A 25 3.87 -0.82 4.49
CA GLY A 25 5.20 -0.36 4.88
C GLY A 25 5.82 0.56 3.85
N PHE A 26 6.38 1.67 4.31
CA PHE A 26 7.04 2.70 3.47
C PHE A 26 6.11 3.41 2.47
N ARG A 27 4.79 3.14 2.54
CA ARG A 27 3.78 3.72 1.66
C ARG A 27 2.86 4.70 2.39
N LEU A 28 2.27 4.30 3.52
CA LEU A 28 1.42 5.16 4.32
C LEU A 28 2.24 6.18 5.12
N SER A 29 3.32 5.71 5.66
CA SER A 29 4.38 6.48 6.33
C SER A 29 5.69 5.72 6.20
N VAL A 30 6.80 6.30 6.64
CA VAL A 30 8.09 5.58 6.66
C VAL A 30 8.03 4.40 7.63
N GLY A 31 7.33 4.54 8.75
CA GLY A 31 7.09 3.46 9.71
C GLY A 31 5.90 2.55 9.38
N GLY A 32 5.28 2.71 8.20
CA GLY A 32 4.18 1.88 7.73
C GLY A 32 2.83 2.21 8.38
N ALA A 33 1.93 1.23 8.34
CA ALA A 33 0.59 1.36 8.93
C ALA A 33 0.64 1.51 10.45
N GLN A 34 1.64 0.95 11.12
CA GLN A 34 1.83 1.10 12.56
C GLN A 34 1.96 2.56 12.96
N GLU A 35 2.81 3.30 12.25
CA GLU A 35 3.01 4.73 12.48
C GLU A 35 1.77 5.53 12.07
N TYR A 36 1.23 5.25 10.90
CA TYR A 36 0.07 5.95 10.35
C TYR A 36 -1.19 5.85 11.24
N PHE A 37 -1.47 4.66 11.77
CA PHE A 37 -2.63 4.44 12.64
C PHE A 37 -2.35 4.54 14.13
N GLY A 38 -1.10 4.74 14.54
CA GLY A 38 -0.71 4.82 15.94
C GLY A 38 -0.88 3.50 16.71
N VAL A 39 -0.77 2.35 16.03
CA VAL A 39 -0.92 1.02 16.64
C VAL A 39 0.33 0.20 16.44
N LYS A 40 0.99 -0.20 17.51
CA LYS A 40 2.23 -0.99 17.47
C LYS A 40 1.92 -2.49 17.53
N ALA A 41 2.37 -3.23 16.54
CA ALA A 41 2.34 -4.68 16.53
C ALA A 41 3.50 -5.29 17.35
N ASP A 42 3.39 -6.56 17.70
CA ASP A 42 4.48 -7.30 18.35
C ASP A 42 5.55 -7.73 17.34
N LEU A 43 5.11 -8.07 16.11
CA LEU A 43 5.97 -8.35 14.95
C LEU A 43 5.44 -7.63 13.72
N ALA A 44 6.32 -7.29 12.80
CA ALA A 44 5.94 -6.74 11.49
C ALA A 44 6.85 -7.26 10.38
N CYS A 45 6.25 -7.55 9.23
CA CYS A 45 6.93 -8.04 8.04
C CYS A 45 6.93 -6.96 6.96
N TYR A 46 8.09 -6.64 6.40
CA TYR A 46 8.24 -5.64 5.33
C TYR A 46 8.93 -6.26 4.11
N SER A 47 8.60 -5.77 2.93
CA SER A 47 9.27 -6.08 1.66
C SER A 47 8.91 -5.02 0.60
N LYS A 48 8.89 -5.39 -0.67
CA LYS A 48 8.48 -4.55 -1.82
C LYS A 48 9.13 -3.16 -1.82
N ALA A 49 8.44 -2.16 -1.28
CA ALA A 49 8.88 -0.77 -1.32
C ALA A 49 10.21 -0.52 -0.57
N VAL A 50 10.56 -1.35 0.41
CA VAL A 50 11.74 -1.12 1.25
C VAL A 50 13.06 -1.03 0.47
N ALA A 51 13.21 -1.87 -0.55
CA ALA A 51 14.41 -1.90 -1.41
C ALA A 51 14.10 -1.54 -2.87
N ASN A 52 12.89 -1.06 -3.15
CA ASN A 52 12.42 -0.50 -4.44
C ASN A 52 12.82 -1.33 -5.68
N GLY A 53 12.54 -2.63 -5.64
CA GLY A 53 12.80 -3.58 -6.73
C GLY A 53 13.91 -4.59 -6.45
N MET A 54 14.78 -4.35 -5.46
CA MET A 54 15.74 -5.36 -5.03
C MET A 54 15.10 -6.37 -4.07
N PRO A 55 15.50 -7.66 -4.13
CA PRO A 55 14.90 -8.72 -3.33
C PRO A 55 15.30 -8.61 -1.86
N LEU A 56 14.44 -8.02 -1.04
CA LEU A 56 14.62 -7.90 0.40
C LEU A 56 13.31 -8.10 1.13
N SER A 57 13.35 -8.92 2.18
CA SER A 57 12.29 -9.03 3.17
C SER A 57 12.86 -8.83 4.56
N ILE A 58 12.10 -8.19 5.43
CA ILE A 58 12.52 -7.81 6.78
C ILE A 58 11.47 -8.27 7.77
N LEU A 59 11.90 -8.96 8.82
CA LEU A 59 11.10 -9.23 10.01
C LEU A 59 11.62 -8.35 11.14
N THR A 60 10.73 -7.61 11.78
CA THR A 60 11.04 -6.79 12.96
C THR A 60 10.04 -7.04 14.06
N GLY A 61 10.40 -6.72 15.30
CA GLY A 61 9.44 -6.83 16.39
C GLY A 61 10.02 -6.63 17.76
N ARG A 62 9.24 -7.04 18.75
CA ARG A 62 9.62 -6.99 20.17
C ARG A 62 10.90 -7.77 20.42
N LYS A 63 11.78 -7.17 21.21
CA LYS A 63 13.10 -7.72 21.49
C LYS A 63 13.05 -9.14 22.11
N ASP A 64 12.09 -9.38 22.99
CA ASP A 64 11.92 -10.68 23.66
C ASP A 64 11.54 -11.79 22.68
N VAL A 65 10.68 -11.47 21.70
CA VAL A 65 10.27 -12.41 20.65
C VAL A 65 11.40 -12.62 19.62
N MET A 66 12.04 -11.52 19.19
CA MET A 66 13.13 -11.60 18.20
C MET A 66 14.36 -12.35 18.71
N LYS A 67 14.61 -12.36 20.01
CA LYS A 67 15.69 -13.15 20.61
C LYS A 67 15.56 -14.66 20.41
N LEU A 68 14.35 -15.18 20.19
CA LEU A 68 14.14 -16.60 19.90
C LEU A 68 14.82 -17.04 18.60
N LEU A 69 15.05 -16.11 17.66
CA LEU A 69 15.78 -16.37 16.42
C LEU A 69 17.28 -16.65 16.63
N GLU A 70 17.82 -16.29 17.80
CA GLU A 70 19.24 -16.51 18.10
C GLU A 70 19.53 -17.98 18.45
N HIS A 71 18.57 -18.71 19.06
CA HIS A 71 18.82 -20.05 19.60
C HIS A 71 17.67 -21.04 19.41
N ASP A 72 16.42 -20.58 19.42
CA ASP A 72 15.26 -21.46 19.55
C ASP A 72 14.54 -21.71 18.21
N VAL A 73 14.71 -20.80 17.25
CA VAL A 73 14.03 -20.84 15.96
C VAL A 73 15.05 -20.82 14.82
N PHE A 74 15.01 -21.85 13.98
CA PHE A 74 15.79 -21.84 12.75
C PHE A 74 15.20 -20.84 11.76
N PHE A 75 15.94 -19.77 11.50
CA PHE A 75 15.58 -18.73 10.53
C PHE A 75 16.76 -18.48 9.59
N TYR A 76 16.64 -18.97 8.37
CA TYR A 76 17.68 -18.88 7.36
C TYR A 76 17.10 -18.62 5.98
N THR A 77 17.78 -17.80 5.19
CA THR A 77 17.50 -17.60 3.77
C THR A 77 18.80 -17.57 2.98
N THR A 78 18.77 -18.08 1.76
CA THR A 78 19.96 -18.12 0.88
C THR A 78 20.56 -16.73 0.66
N PHE A 79 19.72 -15.72 0.50
CA PHE A 79 20.12 -14.34 0.23
C PHE A 79 19.89 -13.40 1.43
N GLY A 80 19.79 -13.95 2.63
CA GLY A 80 19.64 -13.15 3.86
C GLY A 80 20.86 -12.26 4.10
N GLY A 81 20.64 -10.94 4.15
CA GLY A 81 21.71 -9.96 4.35
C GLY A 81 22.56 -9.69 3.09
N GLU A 82 22.04 -9.97 1.89
CA GLU A 82 22.71 -9.64 0.63
C GLU A 82 22.98 -8.14 0.53
N ALA A 83 24.26 -7.78 0.29
CA ALA A 83 24.76 -6.42 0.47
C ALA A 83 24.14 -5.39 -0.50
N LEU A 84 23.84 -5.79 -1.75
CA LEU A 84 23.26 -4.89 -2.74
C LEU A 84 21.83 -4.51 -2.36
N SER A 85 21.02 -5.47 -1.94
CA SER A 85 19.66 -5.20 -1.48
C SER A 85 19.61 -4.36 -0.21
N LEU A 86 20.56 -4.56 0.70
CA LEU A 86 20.70 -3.72 1.90
C LEU A 86 21.09 -2.27 1.54
N ALA A 87 22.02 -2.09 0.62
CA ALA A 87 22.41 -0.76 0.14
C ALA A 87 21.24 -0.06 -0.57
N ALA A 88 20.48 -0.79 -1.39
CA ALA A 88 19.26 -0.27 -2.04
C ALA A 88 18.20 0.14 -1.01
N ALA A 89 18.01 -0.65 0.05
CA ALA A 89 17.08 -0.32 1.13
C ALA A 89 17.49 0.96 1.87
N LEU A 90 18.77 1.10 2.20
CA LEU A 90 19.29 2.32 2.84
C LEU A 90 19.07 3.56 1.98
N ALA A 91 19.39 3.47 0.69
CA ALA A 91 19.17 4.57 -0.26
C ALA A 91 17.67 4.90 -0.41
N THR A 92 16.82 3.89 -0.49
CA THR A 92 15.36 4.06 -0.58
C THR A 92 14.80 4.76 0.66
N ILE A 93 15.15 4.29 1.86
CA ILE A 93 14.68 4.88 3.12
C ILE A 93 15.15 6.33 3.27
N HIS A 94 16.37 6.62 2.85
CA HIS A 94 16.91 7.98 2.84
C HIS A 94 16.05 8.92 1.96
N VAL A 95 15.78 8.53 0.71
CA VAL A 95 14.93 9.30 -0.21
C VAL A 95 13.50 9.45 0.34
N LEU A 96 12.91 8.37 0.87
CA LEU A 96 11.57 8.40 1.46
C LEU A 96 11.44 9.45 2.57
N ARG A 97 12.47 9.57 3.41
CA ARG A 97 12.52 10.53 4.52
C ARG A 97 12.78 11.95 4.03
N GLU A 98 13.84 12.16 3.24
CA GLU A 98 14.24 13.50 2.81
C GLU A 98 13.21 14.18 1.90
N LYS A 99 12.56 13.39 1.03
CA LYS A 99 11.57 13.91 0.09
C LYS A 99 10.15 13.83 0.61
N ASN A 100 9.94 13.32 1.82
CA ASN A 100 8.61 13.05 2.38
C ASN A 100 7.69 12.32 1.38
N VAL A 101 8.24 11.25 0.77
CA VAL A 101 7.56 10.54 -0.32
C VAL A 101 6.18 10.03 0.07
N PRO A 102 5.92 9.48 1.29
CA PRO A 102 4.57 9.04 1.66
C PRO A 102 3.52 10.16 1.56
N ALA A 103 3.83 11.38 1.98
CA ALA A 103 2.91 12.50 1.86
C ALA A 103 2.67 12.88 0.38
N PHE A 104 3.70 12.82 -0.46
CA PHE A 104 3.55 13.01 -1.91
C PHE A 104 2.62 11.95 -2.52
N LEU A 105 2.81 10.66 -2.19
CA LEU A 105 1.97 9.57 -2.68
C LEU A 105 0.50 9.76 -2.28
N ALA A 106 0.26 10.15 -1.03
CA ALA A 106 -1.07 10.45 -0.52
C ALA A 106 -1.71 11.59 -1.32
N SER A 107 -1.00 12.72 -1.45
CA SER A 107 -1.50 13.91 -2.17
C SER A 107 -1.82 13.63 -3.64
N GLN A 108 -0.95 12.91 -4.36
CA GLN A 108 -1.20 12.57 -5.76
C GLN A 108 -2.37 11.62 -5.92
N GLY A 109 -2.46 10.63 -5.06
CA GLY A 109 -3.56 9.67 -5.11
C GLY A 109 -4.89 10.25 -4.66
N ASP A 110 -4.89 11.22 -3.72
CA ASP A 110 -6.12 11.93 -3.34
C ASP A 110 -6.69 12.74 -4.52
N LYS A 111 -5.82 13.37 -5.33
CA LYS A 111 -6.26 14.04 -6.58
C LYS A 111 -6.95 13.06 -7.52
N LEU A 112 -6.39 11.87 -7.69
CA LEU A 112 -6.97 10.84 -8.56
C LEU A 112 -8.29 10.29 -7.99
N LEU A 113 -8.33 10.03 -6.67
CA LEU A 113 -9.51 9.51 -5.99
C LEU A 113 -10.68 10.50 -6.06
N HIS A 114 -10.42 11.76 -5.69
CA HIS A 114 -11.45 12.80 -5.72
C HIS A 114 -11.87 13.12 -7.15
N GLY A 115 -10.93 13.31 -8.07
CA GLY A 115 -11.25 13.59 -9.47
C GLY A 115 -12.07 12.49 -10.13
N TYR A 116 -11.83 11.21 -9.81
CA TYR A 116 -12.68 10.12 -10.30
C TYR A 116 -14.12 10.25 -9.77
N ASN A 117 -14.28 10.54 -8.48
CA ASN A 117 -15.60 10.66 -7.88
C ASN A 117 -16.34 11.92 -8.37
N GLU A 118 -15.64 13.04 -8.57
CA GLU A 118 -16.17 14.27 -9.18
C GLU A 118 -16.70 13.99 -10.60
N ILE A 119 -15.96 13.24 -11.42
CA ILE A 119 -16.43 12.81 -12.74
C ILE A 119 -17.71 11.96 -12.61
N CYS A 120 -17.77 11.04 -11.67
CA CYS A 120 -18.98 10.24 -11.44
C CYS A 120 -20.18 11.12 -11.07
N GLU A 121 -19.98 12.14 -10.24
CA GLU A 121 -21.02 13.11 -9.86
C GLU A 121 -21.48 13.95 -11.05
N ASP A 122 -20.55 14.53 -11.81
CA ASP A 122 -20.81 15.39 -12.96
C ASP A 122 -21.63 14.67 -14.04
N PHE A 123 -21.35 13.39 -14.26
CA PHE A 123 -22.08 12.56 -15.25
C PHE A 123 -23.23 11.75 -14.64
N SER A 124 -23.56 11.96 -13.36
CA SER A 124 -24.59 11.21 -12.62
C SER A 124 -24.39 9.68 -12.69
N ILE A 125 -23.14 9.23 -12.65
CA ILE A 125 -22.78 7.81 -12.65
C ILE A 125 -22.82 7.31 -11.22
N THR A 126 -23.74 6.39 -10.91
CA THR A 126 -23.98 5.90 -9.53
C THR A 126 -23.47 4.49 -9.27
N PHE A 127 -23.09 3.76 -10.32
CA PHE A 127 -22.68 2.35 -10.24
C PHE A 127 -21.17 2.15 -10.06
N THR A 128 -20.41 3.20 -9.88
CA THR A 128 -18.98 3.11 -9.62
C THR A 128 -18.53 4.23 -8.68
N ARG A 129 -17.48 3.96 -7.91
CA ARG A 129 -16.84 4.92 -7.03
C ARG A 129 -15.40 4.53 -6.74
N CYS A 130 -14.56 5.51 -6.48
CA CYS A 130 -13.20 5.28 -5.98
C CYS A 130 -13.17 5.43 -4.46
N THR A 131 -12.58 4.46 -3.76
CA THR A 131 -12.47 4.43 -2.30
C THR A 131 -11.07 4.02 -1.85
N GLY A 132 -10.75 4.25 -0.58
CA GLY A 132 -9.48 3.86 0.02
C GLY A 132 -8.67 5.05 0.50
N LEU A 133 -7.36 4.88 0.55
CA LEU A 133 -6.40 5.93 0.92
C LEU A 133 -5.71 6.46 -0.34
N GLY A 134 -5.35 7.73 -0.37
CA GLY A 134 -4.74 8.36 -1.54
C GLY A 134 -3.57 7.57 -2.11
N CYS A 135 -2.63 7.15 -1.27
CA CYS A 135 -1.47 6.36 -1.72
C CYS A 135 -1.86 5.00 -2.33
N ARG A 136 -3.08 4.51 -2.04
CA ARG A 136 -3.64 3.28 -2.57
C ARG A 136 -5.16 3.31 -2.49
N SER A 137 -5.79 3.61 -3.60
CA SER A 137 -7.24 3.59 -3.76
C SER A 137 -7.69 2.47 -4.72
N MET A 138 -8.97 2.20 -4.73
CA MET A 138 -9.59 1.15 -5.55
C MET A 138 -10.89 1.67 -6.13
N VAL A 139 -11.10 1.42 -7.40
CA VAL A 139 -12.38 1.65 -8.05
C VAL A 139 -13.27 0.43 -7.86
N GLN A 140 -14.43 0.66 -7.31
CA GLN A 140 -15.49 -0.33 -7.12
C GLN A 140 -16.58 -0.14 -8.17
N PHE A 141 -17.14 -1.23 -8.63
CA PHE A 141 -18.29 -1.26 -9.55
C PHE A 141 -19.42 -2.03 -8.89
N ASP A 142 -20.62 -1.55 -9.03
CA ASP A 142 -21.84 -2.24 -8.65
C ASP A 142 -22.48 -2.82 -9.93
N ALA A 143 -23.10 -3.99 -9.85
CA ALA A 143 -23.80 -4.58 -10.99
C ALA A 143 -25.02 -3.73 -11.40
N THR A 144 -25.26 -3.57 -12.69
CA THR A 144 -26.39 -2.82 -13.22
C THR A 144 -27.16 -3.66 -14.26
N GLY A 145 -28.42 -3.94 -13.99
CA GLY A 145 -29.26 -4.69 -14.92
C GLY A 145 -28.65 -6.01 -15.35
N LEU A 146 -28.22 -6.12 -16.60
CA LEU A 146 -27.65 -7.35 -17.18
C LEU A 146 -26.10 -7.39 -17.12
N VAL A 147 -25.44 -6.33 -16.61
CA VAL A 147 -23.98 -6.24 -16.59
C VAL A 147 -23.46 -6.41 -15.17
N THR A 148 -22.55 -7.35 -14.98
CA THR A 148 -21.89 -7.61 -13.70
C THR A 148 -20.80 -6.58 -13.43
N ALA A 149 -20.43 -6.41 -12.15
CA ALA A 149 -19.32 -5.56 -11.73
C ALA A 149 -17.99 -5.95 -12.39
N LEU A 150 -17.77 -7.26 -12.61
CA LEU A 150 -16.55 -7.76 -13.25
C LEU A 150 -16.49 -7.45 -14.73
N GLU A 151 -17.60 -7.55 -15.44
CA GLU A 151 -17.70 -7.18 -16.85
C GLU A 151 -17.44 -5.69 -17.04
N MET A 152 -18.05 -4.82 -16.21
CA MET A 152 -17.78 -3.38 -16.22
C MET A 152 -16.30 -3.07 -15.98
N LYS A 153 -15.71 -3.68 -14.95
CA LYS A 153 -14.29 -3.53 -14.67
C LYS A 153 -13.44 -3.93 -15.87
N THR A 154 -13.76 -5.06 -16.50
CA THR A 154 -13.02 -5.58 -17.66
C THR A 154 -13.14 -4.63 -18.85
N TYR A 155 -14.33 -4.10 -19.09
CA TYR A 155 -14.57 -3.10 -20.14
C TYR A 155 -13.74 -1.81 -19.90
N VAL A 156 -13.79 -1.27 -18.69
CA VAL A 156 -13.01 -0.07 -18.34
C VAL A 156 -11.50 -0.32 -18.47
N GLN A 157 -11.01 -1.49 -18.06
CA GLN A 157 -9.60 -1.87 -18.26
C GLN A 157 -9.23 -1.86 -19.76
N GLN A 158 -10.08 -2.42 -20.60
CA GLN A 158 -9.84 -2.47 -22.04
C GLN A 158 -9.82 -1.06 -22.65
N GLU A 159 -10.75 -0.19 -22.26
CA GLU A 159 -10.78 1.19 -22.75
C GLU A 159 -9.57 2.00 -22.28
N LEU A 160 -9.20 1.92 -21.00
CA LEU A 160 -8.02 2.59 -20.46
C LEU A 160 -6.73 2.19 -21.19
N LEU A 161 -6.59 0.92 -21.59
CA LEU A 161 -5.45 0.47 -22.39
C LEU A 161 -5.35 1.19 -23.75
N ARG A 162 -6.48 1.52 -24.37
CA ARG A 162 -6.52 2.29 -25.64
C ARG A 162 -5.98 3.70 -25.47
N TYR A 163 -6.09 4.26 -24.26
CA TYR A 163 -5.53 5.56 -23.90
C TYR A 163 -4.12 5.47 -23.29
N GLY A 164 -3.49 4.28 -23.33
CA GLY A 164 -2.14 4.07 -22.82
C GLY A 164 -2.06 3.96 -21.30
N ILE A 165 -3.16 3.69 -20.62
CA ILE A 165 -3.25 3.57 -19.17
C ILE A 165 -3.36 2.09 -18.80
N LEU A 166 -2.32 1.55 -18.16
CA LEU A 166 -2.35 0.20 -17.58
C LEU A 166 -2.94 0.25 -16.17
N TRP A 167 -4.13 -0.30 -16.02
CA TRP A 167 -4.86 -0.28 -14.76
C TRP A 167 -5.45 -1.66 -14.44
N THR A 168 -5.44 -2.06 -13.18
CA THR A 168 -5.90 -3.39 -12.72
C THR A 168 -7.04 -3.33 -11.69
N GLY A 169 -7.63 -2.16 -11.49
CA GLY A 169 -8.68 -1.91 -10.48
C GLY A 169 -8.18 -1.15 -9.26
N PHE A 170 -6.86 -1.02 -9.10
CA PHE A 170 -6.24 -0.30 -8.01
C PHE A 170 -5.41 0.87 -8.54
N HIS A 171 -5.36 1.93 -7.78
CA HIS A 171 -4.38 2.98 -7.96
C HIS A 171 -3.24 2.76 -6.97
N ASN A 172 -2.08 2.43 -7.46
CA ASN A 172 -0.84 2.31 -6.70
C ASN A 172 0.05 3.48 -7.05
N MET A 173 -0.01 4.53 -6.25
CA MET A 173 0.79 5.73 -6.50
C MET A 173 2.29 5.44 -6.35
N CYS A 174 3.08 6.00 -7.24
CA CYS A 174 4.53 5.99 -7.12
C CYS A 174 5.10 7.41 -7.25
N TYR A 175 6.33 7.60 -6.82
CA TYR A 175 6.96 8.92 -6.78
C TYR A 175 7.23 9.52 -8.18
N SER A 176 7.17 8.68 -9.22
CA SER A 176 7.31 9.11 -10.63
C SER A 176 6.00 9.61 -11.25
N HIS A 177 4.84 9.38 -10.63
CA HIS A 177 3.58 9.90 -11.14
C HIS A 177 3.51 11.42 -10.96
N THR A 178 3.36 12.12 -12.07
CA THR A 178 3.28 13.57 -12.11
C THR A 178 1.83 14.08 -12.12
N ASP A 179 1.63 15.37 -11.87
CA ASP A 179 0.31 16.00 -12.03
C ASP A 179 -0.25 15.84 -13.46
N LYS A 180 0.63 15.76 -14.46
CA LYS A 180 0.23 15.49 -15.84
C LYS A 180 -0.35 14.09 -16.00
N ASP A 181 0.27 13.10 -15.37
CA ASP A 181 -0.22 11.72 -15.43
C ASP A 181 -1.60 11.59 -14.77
N ILE A 182 -1.80 12.25 -13.62
CA ILE A 182 -3.11 12.30 -12.95
C ILE A 182 -4.16 12.95 -13.85
N LYS A 183 -3.85 14.11 -14.42
CA LYS A 183 -4.77 14.80 -15.34
C LYS A 183 -5.11 13.96 -16.57
N ASN A 184 -4.12 13.32 -17.17
CA ASN A 184 -4.34 12.47 -18.35
C ASN A 184 -5.18 11.23 -18.00
N THR A 185 -5.11 10.75 -16.76
CA THR A 185 -5.89 9.58 -16.31
C THR A 185 -7.35 9.96 -16.06
N LEU A 186 -7.61 11.20 -15.67
CA LEU A 186 -8.96 11.72 -15.40
C LEU A 186 -9.67 12.32 -16.64
N ALA A 187 -8.94 12.59 -17.72
CA ALA A 187 -9.49 13.15 -18.97
C ALA A 187 -10.17 12.07 -19.82
#